data_486979f68393faeb7267b75946411dfd
#
_entry.id   486979f68393faeb7267b75946411dfd
#
_cell.length_a   1.000
_cell.length_b   1.000
_cell.length_c   1.000
_cell.angle_alpha   90.00
_cell.angle_beta   90.00
_cell.angle_gamma   90.00
#
_symmetry.space_group_name_H-M   'P 1'
#
loop_
_entity.id
_entity.type
_entity.pdbx_description
1 polymer ?
#
loop_
_entity_poly.entity_id
_entity_poly.type
_entity_poly.pdbx_seq_one_letter_code
_entity_poly.pdbx_strand_id
1 'polypeptide(L)'
;MTRRQFMKISGKSLAGLTLSASMLSLFGCSQKQVDSGAVATWALPQGLLVVNADLCTGCQRCEINCTLTNDGVCSSYISRVKIQRRLNLDGAGNGLLSGTDNCFVYFPDTCRQCEDPACGNACPQKAITTNEQGIRVVDTDKCIGCGACHEACPWHMPTVNPETGKSSKCIACGACVAGCPSGALSIVDWDAVTSAAQAAYMDL
;
A
#
# COMPACT_ATOMS: atom_id res chain seq x y z
N MET A 1 -6.19 5.45 -18.76
CA MET A 1 -7.17 4.83 -17.80
C MET A 1 -7.16 5.65 -16.52
N THR A 2 -8.32 5.96 -15.95
CA THR A 2 -8.38 6.67 -14.66
C THR A 2 -8.51 5.65 -13.52
N ARG A 3 -8.13 6.04 -12.28
CA ARG A 3 -8.36 5.23 -11.08
C ARG A 3 -9.80 4.69 -11.01
N ARG A 4 -10.79 5.53 -11.30
CA ARG A 4 -12.21 5.15 -11.28
C ARG A 4 -12.56 4.09 -12.33
N GLN A 5 -11.96 4.15 -13.50
CA GLN A 5 -12.13 3.13 -14.55
C GLN A 5 -11.47 1.81 -14.16
N PHE A 6 -10.26 1.87 -13.60
CA PHE A 6 -9.54 0.71 -13.07
C PHE A 6 -10.35 0.01 -11.97
N MET A 7 -10.87 0.75 -11.00
CA MET A 7 -11.68 0.20 -9.89
C MET A 7 -13.01 -0.39 -10.37
N LYS A 8 -13.64 0.17 -11.41
CA LYS A 8 -14.87 -0.38 -12.00
C LYS A 8 -14.62 -1.69 -12.75
N ILE A 9 -13.47 -1.83 -13.39
CA ILE A 9 -13.08 -3.04 -14.10
C ILE A 9 -12.71 -4.14 -13.11
N SER A 10 -11.91 -3.83 -12.08
CA SER A 10 -11.53 -4.77 -11.04
C SER A 10 -12.69 -5.20 -10.13
N GLY A 11 -13.71 -4.35 -9.96
CA GLY A 11 -14.90 -4.66 -9.15
C GLY A 11 -15.99 -5.47 -9.83
N LYS A 12 -15.95 -5.64 -11.16
CA LYS A 12 -16.97 -6.38 -11.93
C LYS A 12 -16.66 -7.85 -12.17
N SER A 13 -15.42 -8.28 -11.94
CA SER A 13 -15.06 -9.70 -11.98
C SER A 13 -14.90 -10.21 -10.55
N LEU A 14 -15.76 -11.15 -10.14
CA LEU A 14 -15.60 -11.99 -8.95
C LEU A 14 -14.34 -12.88 -9.02
N ALA A 15 -13.69 -12.96 -10.17
CA ALA A 15 -12.29 -13.31 -10.33
C ALA A 15 -11.55 -11.97 -10.39
N GLY A 16 -10.93 -11.56 -9.28
CA GLY A 16 -10.15 -10.34 -9.25
C GLY A 16 -9.32 -10.25 -10.52
N LEU A 17 -9.39 -9.16 -11.25
CA LEU A 17 -8.41 -8.86 -12.28
C LEU A 17 -7.10 -8.68 -11.51
N THR A 18 -6.47 -9.81 -11.19
CA THR A 18 -5.04 -9.86 -11.08
C THR A 18 -4.58 -9.22 -12.38
N LEU A 19 -3.95 -8.05 -12.29
CA LEU A 19 -3.20 -7.49 -13.40
C LEU A 19 -2.51 -8.68 -14.03
N SER A 20 -2.79 -8.95 -15.32
CA SER A 20 -2.25 -10.15 -15.95
C SER A 20 -0.76 -10.16 -15.71
N ALA A 21 -0.19 -11.30 -15.50
CA ALA A 21 1.25 -11.41 -15.21
C ALA A 21 2.08 -10.73 -16.30
N SER A 22 1.57 -10.69 -17.55
CA SER A 22 2.14 -9.92 -18.64
C SER A 22 2.14 -8.40 -18.39
N MET A 23 1.11 -7.83 -17.76
CA MET A 23 1.12 -6.42 -17.35
C MET A 23 2.12 -6.16 -16.21
N LEU A 24 2.20 -7.04 -15.22
CA LEU A 24 3.14 -6.88 -14.10
C LEU A 24 4.59 -7.08 -14.53
N SER A 25 4.87 -7.89 -15.55
CA SER A 25 6.21 -8.04 -16.12
C SER A 25 6.73 -6.76 -16.77
N LEU A 26 5.85 -5.93 -17.34
CA LEU A 26 6.21 -4.60 -17.88
C LEU A 26 6.67 -3.63 -16.79
N PHE A 27 6.32 -3.89 -15.54
CA PHE A 27 6.75 -3.12 -14.37
C PHE A 27 7.90 -3.78 -13.60
N GLY A 28 8.63 -4.71 -14.24
CA GLY A 28 9.79 -5.36 -13.68
C GLY A 28 9.50 -6.52 -12.73
N CYS A 29 8.26 -7.02 -12.69
CA CYS A 29 7.88 -8.17 -11.87
C CYS A 29 7.96 -9.45 -12.69
N SER A 30 8.60 -10.51 -12.17
CA SER A 30 8.62 -11.82 -12.82
C SER A 30 7.30 -12.56 -12.59
N GLN A 31 6.93 -13.46 -13.52
CA GLN A 31 5.76 -14.34 -13.39
C GLN A 31 5.77 -15.09 -12.06
N LYS A 32 6.93 -15.63 -11.68
CA LYS A 32 7.11 -16.36 -10.41
C LYS A 32 6.74 -15.52 -9.18
N GLN A 33 7.10 -14.23 -9.17
CA GLN A 33 6.77 -13.30 -8.07
C GLN A 33 5.28 -13.00 -7.99
N VAL A 34 4.61 -12.93 -9.14
CA VAL A 34 3.16 -12.75 -9.21
C VAL A 34 2.43 -13.99 -8.69
N ASP A 35 2.82 -15.17 -9.17
CA ASP A 35 2.20 -16.45 -8.80
C ASP A 35 2.42 -16.80 -7.31
N SER A 36 3.55 -16.41 -6.75
CA SER A 36 3.84 -16.60 -5.32
C SER A 36 3.11 -15.61 -4.41
N GLY A 37 2.42 -14.60 -4.96
CA GLY A 37 1.79 -13.53 -4.18
C GLY A 37 2.78 -12.55 -3.53
N ALA A 38 4.05 -12.57 -3.95
CA ALA A 38 5.06 -11.62 -3.49
C ALA A 38 4.80 -10.19 -3.98
N VAL A 39 4.02 -10.05 -5.06
CA VAL A 39 3.67 -8.75 -5.64
C VAL A 39 2.23 -8.41 -5.33
N ALA A 40 2.01 -7.23 -4.78
CA ALA A 40 0.68 -6.67 -4.55
C ALA A 40 0.58 -5.27 -5.16
N THR A 41 -0.60 -4.92 -5.63
CA THR A 41 -0.85 -3.61 -6.25
C THR A 41 -2.13 -2.99 -5.73
N TRP A 42 -2.15 -1.67 -5.62
CA TRP A 42 -3.38 -0.93 -5.38
C TRP A 42 -3.36 0.48 -5.95
N ALA A 43 -4.55 0.93 -6.30
CA ALA A 43 -4.75 2.20 -6.97
C ALA A 43 -4.64 3.38 -6.00
N LEU A 44 -3.70 4.28 -6.25
CA LEU A 44 -3.62 5.61 -5.63
C LEU A 44 -4.16 6.68 -6.61
N PRO A 45 -4.50 7.88 -6.15
CA PRO A 45 -4.93 8.95 -7.04
C PRO A 45 -3.93 9.27 -8.15
N GLN A 46 -2.63 9.29 -7.85
CA GLN A 46 -1.56 9.63 -8.80
C GLN A 46 -1.07 8.45 -9.65
N GLY A 47 -1.40 7.21 -9.30
CA GLY A 47 -0.89 6.06 -10.03
C GLY A 47 -1.17 4.74 -9.33
N LEU A 48 -0.64 3.67 -9.90
CA LEU A 48 -0.69 2.32 -9.32
C LEU A 48 0.53 2.12 -8.43
N LEU A 49 0.31 1.93 -7.13
CA LEU A 49 1.38 1.50 -6.23
C LEU A 49 1.62 0.00 -6.44
N VAL A 50 2.86 -0.34 -6.70
CA VAL A 50 3.35 -1.72 -6.82
C VAL A 50 4.25 -2.01 -5.62
N VAL A 51 3.96 -3.09 -4.93
CA VAL A 51 4.75 -3.61 -3.82
C VAL A 51 5.31 -4.97 -4.21
N ASN A 52 6.62 -5.11 -4.17
CA ASN A 52 7.32 -6.37 -4.42
C ASN A 52 8.04 -6.80 -3.14
N ALA A 53 7.46 -7.77 -2.44
CA ALA A 53 7.98 -8.27 -1.18
C ALA A 53 9.34 -8.97 -1.33
N ASP A 54 9.61 -9.62 -2.47
CA ASP A 54 10.90 -10.29 -2.72
C ASP A 54 12.09 -9.33 -2.75
N LEU A 55 11.82 -8.04 -3.05
CA LEU A 55 12.84 -7.00 -3.02
C LEU A 55 12.94 -6.32 -1.65
N CYS A 56 11.99 -6.58 -0.74
CA CYS A 56 11.96 -5.91 0.55
C CYS A 56 12.95 -6.56 1.53
N THR A 57 13.92 -5.80 1.99
CA THR A 57 14.92 -6.25 2.96
C THR A 57 14.52 -5.98 4.42
N GLY A 58 13.34 -5.41 4.66
CA GLY A 58 12.90 -5.05 6.02
C GLY A 58 13.67 -3.89 6.65
N CYS A 59 14.39 -3.09 5.87
CA CYS A 59 15.30 -2.05 6.38
C CYS A 59 14.60 -0.84 7.04
N GLN A 60 13.28 -0.74 6.99
CA GLN A 60 12.43 0.31 7.59
C GLN A 60 12.70 1.74 7.09
N ARG A 61 13.55 1.95 6.08
CA ARG A 61 13.82 3.30 5.55
C ARG A 61 12.57 3.99 5.01
N CYS A 62 11.62 3.24 4.45
CA CYS A 62 10.33 3.78 4.01
C CYS A 62 9.51 4.34 5.19
N GLU A 63 9.53 3.68 6.36
CA GLU A 63 8.86 4.16 7.58
C GLU A 63 9.49 5.44 8.09
N ILE A 64 10.82 5.45 8.23
CA ILE A 64 11.57 6.63 8.67
C ILE A 64 11.40 7.80 7.69
N ASN A 65 11.53 7.53 6.39
CA ASN A 65 11.37 8.58 5.37
C ASN A 65 9.94 9.15 5.36
N CYS A 66 8.95 8.30 5.63
CA CYS A 66 7.55 8.73 5.76
C CYS A 66 7.39 9.73 6.90
N THR A 67 7.92 9.44 8.07
CA THR A 67 7.76 10.30 9.26
C THR A 67 8.65 11.53 9.21
N LEU A 68 9.86 11.44 8.70
CA LEU A 68 10.71 12.61 8.48
C LEU A 68 10.06 13.61 7.53
N THR A 69 9.48 13.11 6.42
CA THR A 69 8.85 13.99 5.42
C THR A 69 7.56 14.63 5.93
N ASN A 70 6.76 13.90 6.70
CA ASN A 70 5.40 14.34 7.05
C ASN A 70 5.26 14.88 8.47
N ASP A 71 6.15 14.48 9.38
CA ASP A 71 6.04 14.81 10.81
C ASP A 71 7.34 15.43 11.36
N GLY A 72 8.43 15.44 10.57
CA GLY A 72 9.73 15.98 10.99
C GLY A 72 10.45 15.16 12.06
N VAL A 73 9.98 13.95 12.35
CA VAL A 73 10.52 13.08 13.40
C VAL A 73 10.85 11.69 12.87
N CYS A 74 11.73 10.98 13.53
CA CYS A 74 12.14 9.62 13.17
C CYS A 74 11.40 8.62 14.08
N SER A 75 10.27 8.07 13.61
CA SER A 75 9.46 7.14 14.39
C SER A 75 8.71 6.15 13.50
N SER A 76 9.04 4.86 13.58
CA SER A 76 8.31 3.82 12.86
C SER A 76 6.86 3.68 13.36
N TYR A 77 6.59 4.01 14.64
CA TYR A 77 5.25 3.86 15.23
C TYR A 77 4.20 4.71 14.51
N ILE A 78 4.48 5.99 14.25
CA ILE A 78 3.55 6.91 13.60
C ILE A 78 3.63 6.90 12.08
N SER A 79 4.51 6.07 11.51
CA SER A 79 4.67 5.93 10.07
C SER A 79 3.35 5.50 9.41
N ARG A 80 3.10 6.02 8.19
CA ARG A 80 1.93 5.75 7.36
C ARG A 80 2.16 4.60 6.38
N VAL A 81 3.36 4.04 6.37
CA VAL A 81 3.73 2.76 5.76
C VAL A 81 4.23 1.86 6.89
N LYS A 82 3.89 0.58 6.87
CA LYS A 82 4.26 -0.38 7.91
C LYS A 82 4.96 -1.57 7.28
N ILE A 83 6.14 -1.92 7.79
CA ILE A 83 6.81 -3.16 7.39
C ILE A 83 6.21 -4.32 8.18
N GLN A 84 5.39 -5.11 7.50
CA GLN A 84 4.86 -6.36 8.04
C GLN A 84 5.92 -7.45 7.90
N ARG A 85 6.22 -8.12 8.99
CA ARG A 85 7.07 -9.31 8.99
C ARG A 85 6.18 -10.55 9.01
N ARG A 86 6.25 -11.35 7.97
CA ARG A 86 5.49 -12.59 7.86
C ARG A 86 6.44 -13.77 7.93
N LEU A 87 5.99 -14.86 8.56
CA LEU A 87 6.69 -16.13 8.47
C LEU A 87 6.50 -16.67 7.05
N ASN A 88 7.59 -17.03 6.40
CA ASN A 88 7.53 -17.77 5.16
C ASN A 88 7.25 -19.24 5.52
N LEU A 89 5.96 -19.60 5.53
CA LEU A 89 5.53 -20.97 5.72
C LEU A 89 5.51 -21.63 4.34
N ASP A 90 6.20 -22.77 4.18
CA ASP A 90 5.96 -23.62 3.02
C ASP A 90 4.49 -24.05 2.98
N GLY A 91 4.00 -24.45 1.82
CA GLY A 91 2.59 -24.83 1.64
C GLY A 91 2.11 -25.97 2.56
N ALA A 92 3.01 -26.63 3.30
CA ALA A 92 2.74 -27.65 4.30
C ALA A 92 2.68 -27.08 5.74
N GLY A 93 2.88 -25.78 5.93
CA GLY A 93 2.87 -25.15 7.25
C GLY A 93 4.10 -25.44 8.11
N ASN A 94 5.15 -26.01 7.53
CA ASN A 94 6.37 -26.41 8.24
C ASN A 94 7.39 -25.27 8.37
N GLY A 95 7.00 -24.04 8.29
CA GLY A 95 7.83 -22.83 8.36
C GLY A 95 9.20 -23.06 8.99
N LEU A 96 10.11 -22.23 9.13
CA LEU A 96 11.37 -22.27 9.88
C LEU A 96 12.38 -23.40 9.55
N LEU A 97 11.95 -24.56 9.03
CA LEU A 97 12.79 -25.75 8.90
C LEU A 97 12.94 -26.28 7.48
N SER A 98 12.30 -25.68 6.49
CA SER A 98 12.33 -26.20 5.11
C SER A 98 13.56 -25.79 4.29
N GLY A 99 14.68 -25.49 4.92
CA GLY A 99 15.96 -25.29 4.25
C GLY A 99 16.06 -24.08 3.32
N THR A 100 15.10 -23.19 3.35
CA THR A 100 15.20 -21.88 2.69
C THR A 100 15.81 -20.87 3.66
N ASP A 101 16.85 -20.20 3.24
CA ASP A 101 17.65 -19.28 4.07
C ASP A 101 16.85 -18.08 4.62
N ASN A 102 15.59 -17.88 4.22
CA ASN A 102 14.72 -16.79 4.63
C ASN A 102 13.49 -17.27 5.40
N CYS A 103 13.58 -17.29 6.72
CA CYS A 103 12.44 -17.57 7.61
C CYS A 103 11.36 -16.48 7.58
N PHE A 104 11.65 -15.30 7.05
CA PHE A 104 10.75 -14.15 7.06
C PHE A 104 10.66 -13.47 5.71
N VAL A 105 9.44 -13.12 5.34
CA VAL A 105 9.15 -12.21 4.23
C VAL A 105 8.74 -10.86 4.81
N TYR A 106 9.37 -9.80 4.34
CA TYR A 106 9.00 -8.45 4.71
C TYR A 106 8.07 -7.87 3.66
N PHE A 107 6.96 -7.32 4.10
CA PHE A 107 5.96 -6.73 3.23
C PHE A 107 5.67 -5.28 3.64
N PRO A 108 6.04 -4.29 2.82
CA PRO A 108 5.70 -2.90 3.10
C PRO A 108 4.22 -2.65 2.78
N ASP A 109 3.44 -2.46 3.82
CA ASP A 109 2.00 -2.22 3.72
C ASP A 109 1.69 -0.73 3.83
N THR A 110 0.73 -0.24 3.03
CA THR A 110 0.30 1.16 3.04
C THR A 110 -1.22 1.27 2.95
N CYS A 111 -1.74 2.48 3.19
CA CYS A 111 -3.16 2.76 3.04
C CYS A 111 -3.63 2.56 1.60
N ARG A 112 -4.73 1.82 1.43
CA ARG A 112 -5.35 1.53 0.13
C ARG A 112 -6.11 2.71 -0.47
N GLN A 113 -6.30 3.81 0.25
CA GLN A 113 -7.11 4.96 -0.17
C GLN A 113 -8.51 4.52 -0.65
N CYS A 114 -9.16 3.64 0.13
CA CYS A 114 -10.42 2.96 -0.22
C CYS A 114 -11.49 3.91 -0.76
N GLU A 115 -12.29 3.47 -1.72
CA GLU A 115 -13.41 4.25 -2.25
C GLU A 115 -14.50 4.43 -1.19
N ASP A 116 -14.81 3.36 -0.45
CA ASP A 116 -15.60 3.39 0.78
C ASP A 116 -14.68 3.17 1.99
N PRO A 117 -14.29 4.24 2.69
CA PRO A 117 -13.29 4.18 3.75
C PRO A 117 -13.93 3.77 5.08
N ALA A 118 -13.82 2.52 5.50
CA ALA A 118 -14.28 2.06 6.82
C ALA A 118 -13.74 2.95 7.96
N CYS A 119 -12.49 3.40 7.86
CA CYS A 119 -11.90 4.34 8.83
C CYS A 119 -12.60 5.72 8.86
N GLY A 120 -13.10 6.19 7.72
CA GLY A 120 -13.87 7.43 7.62
C GLY A 120 -15.28 7.27 8.18
N ASN A 121 -15.92 6.14 7.83
CA ASN A 121 -17.28 5.82 8.28
C ASN A 121 -17.36 5.63 9.80
N ALA A 122 -16.32 5.06 10.40
CA ALA A 122 -16.24 4.86 11.86
C ALA A 122 -15.84 6.14 12.63
N CYS A 123 -15.46 7.22 11.96
CA CYS A 123 -15.00 8.43 12.64
C CYS A 123 -16.18 9.24 13.21
N PRO A 124 -16.33 9.36 14.56
CA PRO A 124 -17.47 10.06 15.16
C PRO A 124 -17.44 11.58 14.85
N GLN A 125 -16.25 12.13 14.64
CA GLN A 125 -16.07 13.55 14.30
C GLN A 125 -16.03 13.81 12.79
N LYS A 126 -16.18 12.78 11.94
CA LYS A 126 -16.04 12.88 10.48
C LYS A 126 -14.76 13.62 10.06
N ALA A 127 -13.68 13.40 10.81
CA ALA A 127 -12.39 14.04 10.60
C ALA A 127 -11.62 13.47 9.39
N ILE A 128 -12.05 12.35 8.80
CA ILE A 128 -11.42 11.80 7.60
C ILE A 128 -12.21 12.28 6.39
N THR A 129 -11.59 13.15 5.62
CA THR A 129 -12.18 13.81 4.45
C THR A 129 -11.41 13.46 3.19
N THR A 130 -11.96 13.78 2.03
CA THR A 130 -11.29 13.62 0.73
C THR A 130 -10.91 14.98 0.21
N ASN A 131 -9.63 15.17 -0.12
CA ASN A 131 -9.16 16.42 -0.70
C ASN A 131 -9.48 16.48 -2.21
N GLU A 132 -9.13 17.60 -2.86
CA GLU A 132 -9.38 17.86 -4.29
C GLU A 132 -8.69 16.83 -5.21
N GLN A 133 -7.57 16.24 -4.77
CA GLN A 133 -6.86 15.20 -5.51
C GLN A 133 -7.46 13.79 -5.30
N GLY A 134 -8.55 13.68 -4.56
CA GLY A 134 -9.18 12.38 -4.25
C GLY A 134 -8.43 11.57 -3.18
N ILE A 135 -7.52 12.19 -2.44
CA ILE A 135 -6.77 11.58 -1.35
C ILE A 135 -7.55 11.75 -0.05
N ARG A 136 -7.69 10.69 0.72
CA ARG A 136 -8.29 10.76 2.04
C ARG A 136 -7.26 11.20 3.07
N VAL A 137 -7.57 12.29 3.75
CA VAL A 137 -6.72 12.94 4.75
C VAL A 137 -7.44 13.05 6.08
N VAL A 138 -6.69 13.18 7.16
CA VAL A 138 -7.23 13.47 8.49
C VAL A 138 -7.22 14.99 8.69
N ASP A 139 -8.39 15.54 8.98
CA ASP A 139 -8.55 16.92 9.47
C ASP A 139 -8.16 16.92 10.96
N THR A 140 -6.99 17.46 11.26
CA THR A 140 -6.43 17.47 12.63
C THR A 140 -7.24 18.36 13.58
N ASP A 141 -7.95 19.35 13.07
CA ASP A 141 -8.75 20.25 13.92
C ASP A 141 -10.00 19.53 14.46
N LYS A 142 -10.59 18.67 13.63
CA LYS A 142 -11.74 17.83 14.02
C LYS A 142 -11.33 16.55 14.76
N CYS A 143 -10.10 16.07 14.55
CA CYS A 143 -9.67 14.80 15.11
C CYS A 143 -9.52 14.89 16.64
N ILE A 144 -10.16 13.99 17.37
CA ILE A 144 -10.06 13.87 18.85
C ILE A 144 -9.13 12.74 19.30
N GLY A 145 -8.47 12.03 18.39
CA GLY A 145 -7.52 10.97 18.70
C GLY A 145 -8.12 9.70 19.31
N CYS A 146 -9.40 9.43 19.14
CA CYS A 146 -10.10 8.31 19.77
C CYS A 146 -9.68 6.91 19.28
N GLY A 147 -8.92 6.79 18.18
CA GLY A 147 -8.45 5.51 17.64
C GLY A 147 -9.48 4.71 16.83
N ALA A 148 -10.75 5.09 16.78
CA ALA A 148 -11.80 4.34 16.06
C ALA A 148 -11.47 4.07 14.58
N CYS A 149 -10.75 4.98 13.94
CA CYS A 149 -10.29 4.82 12.54
C CYS A 149 -9.22 3.73 12.39
N HIS A 150 -8.39 3.50 13.42
CA HIS A 150 -7.42 2.42 13.45
C HIS A 150 -8.13 1.07 13.52
N GLU A 151 -9.02 0.92 14.48
CA GLU A 151 -9.77 -0.32 14.72
C GLU A 151 -10.67 -0.71 13.54
N ALA A 152 -11.31 0.28 12.91
CA ALA A 152 -12.18 0.04 11.77
C ALA A 152 -11.42 -0.26 10.46
N CYS A 153 -10.13 0.02 10.38
CA CYS A 153 -9.34 -0.21 9.19
C CYS A 153 -8.91 -1.69 9.10
N PRO A 154 -9.26 -2.44 8.04
CA PRO A 154 -8.85 -3.84 7.92
C PRO A 154 -7.32 -4.06 7.91
N TRP A 155 -6.57 -3.00 7.64
CA TRP A 155 -5.10 -3.02 7.62
C TRP A 155 -4.47 -2.21 8.77
N HIS A 156 -5.26 -1.67 9.69
CA HIS A 156 -4.82 -0.87 10.85
C HIS A 156 -3.86 0.27 10.47
N MET A 157 -4.10 0.91 9.30
CA MET A 157 -3.19 1.93 8.75
C MET A 157 -3.24 3.29 9.47
N PRO A 158 -4.41 3.84 9.85
CA PRO A 158 -4.42 5.06 10.65
C PRO A 158 -3.78 4.82 12.02
N THR A 159 -2.93 5.74 12.47
CA THR A 159 -2.25 5.63 13.77
C THR A 159 -2.43 6.94 14.53
N VAL A 160 -2.76 6.86 15.81
CA VAL A 160 -2.81 8.04 16.68
C VAL A 160 -1.39 8.35 17.16
N ASN A 161 -0.92 9.55 16.87
CA ASN A 161 0.36 10.03 17.37
C ASN A 161 0.22 10.35 18.88
N PRO A 162 0.98 9.71 19.77
CA PRO A 162 0.85 9.89 21.20
C PRO A 162 1.26 11.30 21.68
N GLU A 163 2.11 12.00 20.93
CA GLU A 163 2.57 13.34 21.28
C GLU A 163 1.53 14.41 20.94
N THR A 164 0.89 14.29 19.78
CA THR A 164 -0.10 15.27 19.32
C THR A 164 -1.53 14.90 19.70
N GLY A 165 -1.80 13.64 20.06
CA GLY A 165 -3.14 13.11 20.28
C GLY A 165 -4.00 13.08 19.01
N LYS A 166 -3.40 13.19 17.81
CA LYS A 166 -4.12 13.25 16.54
C LYS A 166 -3.81 12.00 15.71
N SER A 167 -4.81 11.53 14.97
CA SER A 167 -4.61 10.43 14.04
C SER A 167 -3.91 10.90 12.77
N SER A 168 -3.05 10.05 12.23
CA SER A 168 -2.44 10.24 10.91
C SER A 168 -2.66 9.01 10.04
N LYS A 169 -2.69 9.20 8.72
CA LYS A 169 -2.78 8.12 7.73
C LYS A 169 -2.05 8.52 6.45
N CYS A 170 -1.77 7.55 5.60
CA CYS A 170 -1.10 7.78 4.32
C CYS A 170 -1.86 8.83 3.50
N ILE A 171 -1.12 9.83 3.02
CA ILE A 171 -1.59 10.89 2.13
C ILE A 171 -1.07 10.72 0.69
N ALA A 172 -0.62 9.53 0.36
CA ALA A 172 -0.14 9.16 -0.98
C ALA A 172 1.00 10.08 -1.52
N CYS A 173 1.86 10.62 -0.65
CA CYS A 173 2.89 11.59 -1.03
C CYS A 173 4.11 10.97 -1.76
N GLY A 174 4.26 9.63 -1.78
CA GLY A 174 5.36 8.95 -2.45
C GLY A 174 6.70 8.92 -1.69
N ALA A 175 6.81 9.53 -0.51
CA ALA A 175 8.06 9.59 0.26
C ALA A 175 8.65 8.20 0.57
N CYS A 176 7.79 7.22 0.86
CA CYS A 176 8.21 5.83 1.10
C CYS A 176 8.82 5.18 -0.15
N VAL A 177 8.30 5.50 -1.34
CA VAL A 177 8.83 5.02 -2.62
C VAL A 177 10.19 5.66 -2.89
N ALA A 178 10.29 6.98 -2.79
CA ALA A 178 11.54 7.71 -3.00
C ALA A 178 12.65 7.26 -2.03
N GLY A 179 12.28 6.83 -0.82
CA GLY A 179 13.21 6.34 0.19
C GLY A 179 13.56 4.85 0.11
N CYS A 180 12.98 4.08 -0.81
CA CYS A 180 13.20 2.64 -0.88
C CYS A 180 14.48 2.29 -1.67
N PRO A 181 15.56 1.79 -1.02
CA PRO A 181 16.82 1.54 -1.71
C PRO A 181 16.78 0.28 -2.59
N SER A 182 15.89 -0.65 -2.30
CA SER A 182 15.77 -1.92 -3.03
C SER A 182 14.71 -1.89 -4.13
N GLY A 183 13.96 -0.78 -4.28
CA GLY A 183 12.87 -0.69 -5.25
C GLY A 183 11.65 -1.57 -4.93
N ALA A 184 11.53 -2.05 -3.69
CA ALA A 184 10.38 -2.86 -3.25
C ALA A 184 9.04 -2.10 -3.31
N LEU A 185 9.10 -0.78 -3.34
CA LEU A 185 7.96 0.12 -3.52
C LEU A 185 8.18 0.95 -4.79
N SER A 186 7.21 0.97 -5.68
CA SER A 186 7.19 1.83 -6.85
C SER A 186 5.79 2.37 -7.13
N ILE A 187 5.70 3.55 -7.74
CA ILE A 187 4.44 4.10 -8.22
C ILE A 187 4.55 4.22 -9.74
N VAL A 188 3.63 3.59 -10.44
CA VAL A 188 3.49 3.68 -11.88
C VAL A 188 2.34 4.64 -12.17
N ASP A 189 2.58 5.69 -12.94
CA ASP A 189 1.53 6.65 -13.28
C ASP A 189 0.43 6.02 -14.14
N TRP A 190 -0.74 6.67 -14.16
CA TRP A 190 -1.90 6.13 -14.88
C TRP A 190 -1.73 6.10 -16.39
N ASP A 191 -0.87 6.92 -16.96
CA ASP A 191 -0.61 6.95 -18.39
C ASP A 191 0.25 5.74 -18.78
N ALA A 192 1.26 5.41 -17.99
CA ALA A 192 2.05 4.20 -18.17
C ALA A 192 1.22 2.92 -17.98
N VAL A 193 0.34 2.88 -16.97
CA VAL A 193 -0.61 1.76 -16.78
C VAL A 193 -1.53 1.61 -17.98
N THR A 194 -2.01 2.72 -18.57
CA THR A 194 -2.89 2.70 -19.72
C THR A 194 -2.16 2.20 -20.96
N SER A 195 -0.95 2.69 -21.21
CA SER A 195 -0.12 2.26 -22.34
C SER A 195 0.20 0.77 -22.26
N ALA A 196 0.56 0.29 -21.06
CA ALA A 196 0.82 -1.13 -20.82
C ALA A 196 -0.43 -2.01 -21.04
N ALA A 197 -1.60 -1.53 -20.60
CA ALA A 197 -2.85 -2.23 -20.83
C ALA A 197 -3.22 -2.30 -22.33
N GLN A 198 -3.01 -1.22 -23.07
CA GLN A 198 -3.25 -1.19 -24.51
C GLN A 198 -2.31 -2.15 -25.25
N ALA A 199 -1.02 -2.17 -24.90
CA ALA A 199 -0.07 -3.11 -25.50
C ALA A 199 -0.49 -4.56 -25.26
N ALA A 200 -0.86 -4.92 -24.02
CA ALA A 200 -1.30 -6.26 -23.67
C ALA A 200 -2.61 -6.70 -24.37
N TYR A 201 -3.47 -5.74 -24.79
CA TYR A 201 -4.68 -6.02 -25.56
C TYR A 201 -4.44 -6.16 -27.06
N MET A 202 -3.35 -5.61 -27.58
CA MET A 202 -2.99 -5.72 -29.02
C MET A 202 -2.24 -7.02 -29.34
N ASP A 203 -1.73 -7.72 -28.32
CA ASP A 203 -1.05 -9.01 -28.45
C ASP A 203 -1.99 -10.23 -28.28
N LEU A 204 -3.32 -10.01 -28.16
CA LEU A 204 -4.38 -11.03 -28.13
C LEU A 204 -5.15 -11.06 -29.44
#